data_3d69c57d8fcdf8985e3e1b3f3de9fdcd
#
_entry.id   3d69c57d8fcdf8985e3e1b3f3de9fdcd
#
_cell.length_a   1.000
_cell.length_b   1.000
_cell.length_c   1.000
_cell.angle_alpha   90.00
_cell.angle_beta   90.00
_cell.angle_gamma   90.00
#
_symmetry.space_group_name_H-M   'P 1'
#
loop_
_entity.id
_entity.type
_entity.pdbx_description
1 polymer ?
#
loop_
_entity_poly.entity_id
_entity_poly.type
_entity_poly.pdbx_seq_one_letter_code
_entity_poly.pdbx_strand_id
1 'polypeptide(L)'
;MKIPRQFVLLTGLLAALATATIAHAERIKDIAAIQGVRVNQLVGYGLVVGLDGTGDQTTQTPFTTQSITNMLMQMGVNLPPGTNMQLKNVAAVMVTADLPPFAQAGQDIDLTVSSMGNAKSLRGGTLVMTPLKGADGQVYAMAQGNLVVSGAGASASGSKVQINHLSVGRIPGGATVERSVATALGQSGSINLELMQSDFTTASRVVDAVNARFGKDTAHALNGRVIQVKTPVGDDARVAFLGAIESLEVNPAQGMAKVIINARTGSVVMNRAVTLDPSAVSHGNLSVIINTQPVISQPAPFSQGQTVTTSQSQIEIRQQPGEVMLLKNSASLADVVKALNSIGATPQDLLAILQALKASGALHAELEVI
;
A
#
# COMPACT_ATOMS: atom_id res chain seq x y z
N MET A 1 60.89 6.98 18.75
CA MET A 1 60.28 5.82 18.09
C MET A 1 59.59 6.34 16.83
N LYS A 2 60.19 6.15 15.64
CA LYS A 2 59.64 6.69 14.36
C LYS A 2 58.60 5.70 13.83
N ILE A 3 57.35 6.08 13.83
CA ILE A 3 56.27 5.27 13.22
C ILE A 3 56.51 5.19 11.71
N PRO A 4 56.62 3.98 11.14
CA PRO A 4 56.92 3.84 9.69
C PRO A 4 55.78 4.43 8.86
N ARG A 5 56.17 5.24 7.88
CA ARG A 5 55.25 5.94 6.95
C ARG A 5 54.21 5.02 6.27
N GLN A 6 54.53 3.73 6.15
CA GLN A 6 53.66 2.68 5.60
C GLN A 6 52.45 2.39 6.50
N PHE A 7 52.59 2.52 7.85
CA PHE A 7 51.49 2.29 8.78
C PHE A 7 50.47 3.43 8.76
N VAL A 8 50.93 4.67 8.54
CA VAL A 8 50.02 5.85 8.41
C VAL A 8 49.24 5.81 7.12
N LEU A 9 49.84 5.33 6.00
CA LEU A 9 49.17 5.14 4.74
C LEU A 9 48.13 4.01 4.78
N LEU A 10 48.42 2.91 5.48
CA LEU A 10 47.51 1.78 5.61
C LEU A 10 46.29 2.11 6.49
N THR A 11 46.50 2.85 7.60
CA THR A 11 45.39 3.33 8.45
C THR A 11 44.53 4.40 7.77
N GLY A 12 45.14 5.26 6.94
CA GLY A 12 44.39 6.23 6.11
C GLY A 12 43.51 5.56 5.04
N LEU A 13 44.04 4.49 4.42
CA LEU A 13 43.27 3.71 3.42
C LEU A 13 42.12 2.92 4.06
N LEU A 14 42.34 2.35 5.25
CA LEU A 14 41.28 1.65 6.01
C LEU A 14 40.20 2.59 6.51
N ALA A 15 40.55 3.79 6.93
CA ALA A 15 39.58 4.83 7.35
C ALA A 15 38.75 5.36 6.17
N ALA A 16 39.34 5.45 4.96
CA ALA A 16 38.61 5.84 3.75
C ALA A 16 37.61 4.78 3.27
N LEU A 17 37.87 3.49 3.50
CA LEU A 17 36.94 2.41 3.18
C LEU A 17 35.75 2.33 4.18
N ALA A 18 35.89 2.83 5.41
CA ALA A 18 34.86 2.75 6.42
C ALA A 18 33.74 3.81 6.25
N THR A 19 33.90 4.80 5.35
CA THR A 19 32.91 5.84 5.07
C THR A 19 32.07 5.57 3.82
N ALA A 20 32.04 4.35 3.31
CA ALA A 20 31.10 3.97 2.26
C ALA A 20 29.69 4.02 2.83
N THR A 21 29.02 5.17 2.70
CA THR A 21 27.58 5.28 2.93
C THR A 21 26.90 4.28 1.99
N ILE A 22 26.14 3.36 2.56
CA ILE A 22 25.30 2.43 1.78
C ILE A 22 24.31 3.31 1.02
N ALA A 23 24.62 3.63 -0.23
CA ALA A 23 23.67 4.25 -1.13
C ALA A 23 22.63 3.19 -1.46
N HIS A 24 21.41 3.34 -0.96
CA HIS A 24 20.27 2.52 -1.35
C HIS A 24 19.86 2.92 -2.77
N ALA A 25 20.44 2.25 -3.78
CA ALA A 25 19.98 2.37 -5.14
C ALA A 25 18.76 1.45 -5.30
N GLU A 26 17.67 2.00 -5.82
CA GLU A 26 16.45 1.29 -6.14
C GLU A 26 16.30 1.22 -7.66
N ARG A 27 15.71 0.15 -8.17
CA ARG A 27 15.47 0.03 -9.61
C ARG A 27 14.27 0.88 -10.00
N ILE A 28 14.27 1.41 -11.22
CA ILE A 28 13.14 2.24 -11.71
C ILE A 28 11.81 1.51 -11.55
N LYS A 29 11.74 0.20 -11.81
CA LYS A 29 10.51 -0.60 -11.61
C LYS A 29 9.97 -0.64 -10.19
N ASP A 30 10.83 -0.39 -9.19
CA ASP A 30 10.44 -0.42 -7.77
C ASP A 30 9.91 0.96 -7.31
N ILE A 31 10.18 2.04 -8.08
CA ILE A 31 9.80 3.43 -7.77
C ILE A 31 8.86 4.08 -8.79
N ALA A 32 8.70 3.47 -9.96
CA ALA A 32 7.86 4.00 -11.03
C ALA A 32 7.05 2.90 -11.72
N ALA A 33 5.91 3.28 -12.27
CA ALA A 33 5.06 2.44 -13.11
C ALA A 33 4.93 3.06 -14.51
N ILE A 34 4.65 2.23 -15.52
CA ILE A 34 4.38 2.71 -16.87
C ILE A 34 2.91 3.13 -16.95
N GLN A 35 2.66 4.37 -17.38
CA GLN A 35 1.30 4.88 -17.52
C GLN A 35 0.47 4.02 -18.46
N GLY A 36 -0.76 3.71 -18.05
CA GLY A 36 -1.69 2.86 -18.80
C GLY A 36 -1.50 1.35 -18.58
N VAL A 37 -0.43 0.92 -17.92
CA VAL A 37 -0.22 -0.47 -17.50
C VAL A 37 -0.80 -0.66 -16.11
N ARG A 38 -2.04 -1.12 -16.03
CA ARG A 38 -2.74 -1.30 -14.75
C ARG A 38 -3.65 -2.53 -14.79
N VAL A 39 -3.94 -3.04 -13.61
CA VAL A 39 -5.01 -4.02 -13.42
C VAL A 39 -6.35 -3.33 -13.65
N ASN A 40 -7.24 -3.96 -14.42
CA ASN A 40 -8.59 -3.49 -14.66
C ASN A 40 -9.59 -4.35 -13.88
N GLN A 41 -10.41 -3.71 -13.06
CA GLN A 41 -11.41 -4.41 -12.27
C GLN A 41 -12.63 -4.74 -13.12
N LEU A 42 -13.06 -6.00 -13.04
CA LEU A 42 -14.25 -6.49 -13.71
C LEU A 42 -15.32 -6.81 -12.67
N VAL A 43 -16.58 -6.56 -13.03
CA VAL A 43 -17.74 -6.86 -12.19
C VAL A 43 -18.83 -7.53 -13.03
N GLY A 44 -19.51 -8.51 -12.43
CA GLY A 44 -20.65 -9.17 -13.03
C GLY A 44 -21.73 -9.50 -12.01
N TYR A 45 -22.96 -9.62 -12.47
CA TYR A 45 -24.08 -10.14 -11.70
C TYR A 45 -24.41 -11.55 -12.21
N GLY A 46 -24.45 -12.52 -11.31
CA GLY A 46 -24.66 -13.91 -11.64
C GLY A 46 -25.54 -14.66 -10.64
N LEU A 47 -25.72 -15.93 -10.92
CA LEU A 47 -26.42 -16.87 -10.06
C LEU A 47 -25.49 -18.02 -9.67
N VAL A 48 -25.54 -18.40 -8.41
CA VAL A 48 -24.93 -19.62 -7.88
C VAL A 48 -26.05 -20.62 -7.65
N VAL A 49 -25.91 -21.80 -8.20
CA VAL A 49 -26.89 -22.92 -8.09
C VAL A 49 -26.30 -24.11 -7.37
N GLY A 50 -27.15 -25.05 -6.95
CA GLY A 50 -26.70 -26.28 -6.29
C GLY A 50 -26.40 -26.14 -4.80
N LEU A 51 -26.90 -25.07 -4.16
CA LEU A 51 -26.74 -24.85 -2.72
C LEU A 51 -27.68 -25.78 -1.93
N ASP A 52 -27.17 -26.41 -0.86
CA ASP A 52 -27.93 -27.32 -0.01
C ASP A 52 -28.79 -26.56 1.02
N GLY A 53 -29.89 -25.97 0.53
CA GLY A 53 -30.85 -25.23 1.36
C GLY A 53 -30.27 -23.92 1.98
N THR A 54 -29.05 -23.53 1.61
CA THR A 54 -28.33 -22.36 2.16
C THR A 54 -28.40 -21.12 1.26
N GLY A 55 -29.03 -21.23 0.10
CA GLY A 55 -29.23 -20.15 -0.86
C GLY A 55 -30.22 -19.08 -0.38
N ASP A 56 -30.57 -18.20 -1.29
CA ASP A 56 -31.52 -17.12 -1.03
C ASP A 56 -32.93 -17.67 -0.73
N GLN A 57 -33.59 -17.00 0.18
CA GLN A 57 -35.04 -17.19 0.38
C GLN A 57 -35.76 -16.36 -0.68
N THR A 58 -36.14 -17.00 -1.80
CA THR A 58 -36.68 -16.31 -2.98
C THR A 58 -37.94 -15.49 -2.70
N THR A 59 -38.70 -15.79 -1.64
CA THR A 59 -39.82 -14.97 -1.15
C THR A 59 -39.41 -13.60 -0.60
N GLN A 60 -38.15 -13.46 -0.15
CA GLN A 60 -37.59 -12.22 0.41
C GLN A 60 -36.62 -11.53 -0.57
N THR A 61 -36.18 -12.22 -1.61
CA THR A 61 -35.26 -11.73 -2.64
C THR A 61 -35.89 -11.82 -4.03
N PRO A 62 -36.82 -10.94 -4.39
CA PRO A 62 -37.57 -11.02 -5.66
C PRO A 62 -36.65 -10.89 -6.90
N PHE A 63 -35.51 -10.21 -6.78
CA PHE A 63 -34.53 -10.12 -7.85
C PHE A 63 -33.87 -11.48 -8.18
N THR A 64 -33.68 -12.35 -7.21
CA THR A 64 -33.18 -13.73 -7.43
C THR A 64 -34.18 -14.53 -8.24
N THR A 65 -35.48 -14.44 -7.89
CA THR A 65 -36.57 -15.11 -8.64
C THR A 65 -36.64 -14.61 -10.07
N GLN A 66 -36.58 -13.30 -10.28
CA GLN A 66 -36.63 -12.70 -11.61
C GLN A 66 -35.43 -13.14 -12.46
N SER A 67 -34.23 -13.19 -11.89
CA SER A 67 -33.02 -13.61 -12.60
C SER A 67 -33.09 -15.07 -13.02
N ILE A 68 -33.61 -15.96 -12.17
CA ILE A 68 -33.83 -17.37 -12.52
C ILE A 68 -34.85 -17.46 -13.65
N THR A 69 -35.96 -16.74 -13.58
CA THR A 69 -36.99 -16.72 -14.62
C THR A 69 -36.41 -16.26 -15.96
N ASN A 70 -35.63 -15.20 -15.97
CA ASN A 70 -34.98 -14.68 -17.16
C ASN A 70 -33.97 -15.68 -17.75
N MET A 71 -33.17 -16.33 -16.89
CA MET A 71 -32.24 -17.38 -17.30
C MET A 71 -32.96 -18.58 -17.94
N LEU A 72 -34.03 -19.07 -17.32
CA LEU A 72 -34.84 -20.17 -17.86
C LEU A 72 -35.46 -19.80 -19.19
N MET A 73 -36.00 -18.58 -19.34
CA MET A 73 -36.51 -18.08 -20.62
C MET A 73 -35.44 -18.06 -21.73
N GLN A 74 -34.20 -17.62 -21.40
CA GLN A 74 -33.07 -17.65 -22.34
C GLN A 74 -32.69 -19.08 -22.75
N MET A 75 -32.92 -20.08 -21.85
CA MET A 75 -32.71 -21.50 -22.15
C MET A 75 -33.93 -22.16 -22.86
N GLY A 76 -34.97 -21.37 -23.21
CA GLY A 76 -36.15 -21.90 -23.88
C GLY A 76 -37.23 -22.47 -22.94
N VAL A 77 -37.07 -22.35 -21.62
CA VAL A 77 -38.07 -22.78 -20.64
C VAL A 77 -38.95 -21.62 -20.25
N ASN A 78 -40.22 -21.64 -20.67
CA ASN A 78 -41.21 -20.61 -20.34
C ASN A 78 -42.01 -21.03 -19.10
N LEU A 79 -41.97 -20.17 -18.09
CA LEU A 79 -42.77 -20.34 -16.87
C LEU A 79 -44.11 -19.59 -17.05
N PRO A 80 -45.23 -20.16 -16.57
CA PRO A 80 -46.51 -19.45 -16.56
C PRO A 80 -46.43 -18.15 -15.72
N PRO A 81 -47.08 -17.07 -16.10
CA PRO A 81 -47.15 -15.84 -15.32
C PRO A 81 -47.68 -16.10 -13.92
N GLY A 82 -47.03 -15.51 -12.89
CA GLY A 82 -47.46 -15.68 -11.52
C GLY A 82 -46.96 -16.95 -10.81
N THR A 83 -46.08 -17.75 -11.41
CA THR A 83 -45.46 -18.91 -10.79
C THR A 83 -44.65 -18.46 -9.56
N ASN A 84 -45.06 -18.87 -8.36
CA ASN A 84 -44.33 -18.57 -7.13
C ASN A 84 -43.25 -19.66 -6.91
N MET A 85 -41.98 -19.32 -7.15
CA MET A 85 -40.86 -20.22 -6.91
C MET A 85 -40.31 -20.00 -5.50
N GLN A 86 -40.41 -21.03 -4.66
CA GLN A 86 -39.84 -21.06 -3.32
C GLN A 86 -38.55 -21.88 -3.32
N LEU A 87 -37.48 -21.28 -3.79
CA LEU A 87 -36.18 -21.93 -3.88
C LEU A 87 -35.30 -21.55 -2.68
N LYS A 88 -34.41 -22.45 -2.30
CA LYS A 88 -33.35 -22.24 -1.28
C LYS A 88 -32.01 -22.76 -1.74
N ASN A 89 -31.92 -23.24 -2.98
CA ASN A 89 -30.73 -23.84 -3.57
C ASN A 89 -30.05 -22.92 -4.59
N VAL A 90 -30.47 -21.66 -4.69
CA VAL A 90 -29.92 -20.65 -5.59
C VAL A 90 -29.64 -19.36 -4.83
N ALA A 91 -28.60 -18.65 -5.21
CA ALA A 91 -28.29 -17.33 -4.67
C ALA A 91 -27.89 -16.36 -5.77
N ALA A 92 -28.38 -15.13 -5.68
CA ALA A 92 -27.89 -14.03 -6.50
C ALA A 92 -26.55 -13.54 -5.96
N VAL A 93 -25.58 -13.38 -6.85
CA VAL A 93 -24.20 -13.05 -6.48
C VAL A 93 -23.63 -11.92 -7.32
N MET A 94 -22.74 -11.14 -6.70
CA MET A 94 -21.80 -10.28 -7.38
C MET A 94 -20.51 -11.06 -7.60
N VAL A 95 -20.00 -11.00 -8.82
CA VAL A 95 -18.73 -11.61 -9.22
C VAL A 95 -17.75 -10.51 -9.54
N THR A 96 -16.57 -10.57 -8.94
CA THR A 96 -15.49 -9.63 -9.21
C THR A 96 -14.24 -10.37 -9.65
N ALA A 97 -13.48 -9.76 -10.56
CA ALA A 97 -12.20 -10.26 -11.03
C ALA A 97 -11.25 -9.12 -11.31
N ASP A 98 -9.97 -9.39 -11.17
CA ASP A 98 -8.89 -8.48 -11.57
C ASP A 98 -8.34 -8.96 -12.91
N LEU A 99 -8.54 -8.16 -13.97
CA LEU A 99 -7.97 -8.41 -15.28
C LEU A 99 -6.56 -7.83 -15.32
N PRO A 100 -5.50 -8.67 -15.37
CA PRO A 100 -4.13 -8.18 -15.41
C PRO A 100 -3.86 -7.40 -16.70
N PRO A 101 -2.88 -6.49 -16.68
CA PRO A 101 -2.45 -5.82 -17.91
C PRO A 101 -1.95 -6.85 -18.92
N PHE A 102 -2.15 -6.58 -20.19
CA PHE A 102 -1.75 -7.44 -21.32
C PHE A 102 -2.44 -8.82 -21.38
N ALA A 103 -3.48 -9.06 -20.57
CA ALA A 103 -4.24 -10.29 -20.67
C ALA A 103 -4.77 -10.50 -22.10
N GLN A 104 -4.61 -11.72 -22.61
CA GLN A 104 -5.06 -12.11 -23.95
C GLN A 104 -6.33 -12.96 -23.85
N ALA A 105 -7.13 -12.94 -24.92
CA ALA A 105 -8.28 -13.82 -25.03
C ALA A 105 -7.86 -15.30 -24.86
N GLY A 106 -8.63 -16.05 -24.08
CA GLY A 106 -8.38 -17.45 -23.73
C GLY A 106 -7.54 -17.65 -22.46
N GLN A 107 -7.07 -16.59 -21.79
CA GLN A 107 -6.41 -16.71 -20.50
C GLN A 107 -7.44 -16.81 -19.36
N ASP A 108 -7.10 -17.60 -18.35
CA ASP A 108 -7.95 -17.76 -17.17
C ASP A 108 -7.53 -16.77 -16.06
N ILE A 109 -8.53 -16.23 -15.36
CA ILE A 109 -8.37 -15.33 -14.21
C ILE A 109 -9.20 -15.80 -13.02
N ASP A 110 -8.73 -15.47 -11.83
CA ASP A 110 -9.40 -15.81 -10.57
C ASP A 110 -10.63 -14.94 -10.33
N LEU A 111 -11.62 -15.54 -9.70
CA LEU A 111 -12.87 -14.89 -9.33
C LEU A 111 -13.06 -14.81 -7.82
N THR A 112 -13.69 -13.73 -7.39
CA THR A 112 -14.34 -13.63 -6.08
C THR A 112 -15.85 -13.51 -6.28
N VAL A 113 -16.60 -14.36 -5.59
CA VAL A 113 -18.08 -14.45 -5.69
C VAL A 113 -18.67 -14.11 -4.34
N SER A 114 -19.52 -13.12 -4.27
CA SER A 114 -20.12 -12.62 -3.03
C SER A 114 -21.65 -12.63 -3.13
N SER A 115 -22.33 -13.17 -2.11
CA SER A 115 -23.80 -13.16 -2.06
C SER A 115 -24.34 -11.74 -1.96
N MET A 116 -25.34 -11.42 -2.77
CA MET A 116 -26.06 -10.15 -2.75
C MET A 116 -27.39 -10.24 -2.01
N GLY A 117 -27.89 -11.46 -1.84
CA GLY A 117 -29.17 -11.73 -1.17
C GLY A 117 -28.97 -12.10 0.29
N ASN A 118 -29.82 -13.01 0.76
CA ASN A 118 -29.83 -13.51 2.14
C ASN A 118 -29.34 -14.95 2.26
N ALA A 119 -28.54 -15.41 1.29
CA ALA A 119 -27.92 -16.74 1.33
C ALA A 119 -27.01 -16.89 2.56
N LYS A 120 -27.20 -18.00 3.28
CA LYS A 120 -26.42 -18.29 4.50
C LYS A 120 -25.04 -18.82 4.18
N SER A 121 -24.86 -19.51 3.05
CA SER A 121 -23.61 -20.06 2.59
C SER A 121 -23.64 -20.32 1.09
N LEU A 122 -22.52 -20.06 0.42
CA LEU A 122 -22.30 -20.38 -1.00
C LEU A 122 -21.53 -21.71 -1.19
N ARG A 123 -21.27 -22.44 -0.10
CA ARG A 123 -20.48 -23.68 -0.13
C ARG A 123 -21.14 -24.75 -0.98
N GLY A 124 -20.34 -25.37 -1.84
CA GLY A 124 -20.78 -26.45 -2.74
C GLY A 124 -21.57 -25.95 -3.95
N GLY A 125 -21.79 -24.64 -4.07
CA GLY A 125 -22.49 -24.07 -5.21
C GLY A 125 -21.61 -23.94 -6.45
N THR A 126 -22.28 -23.86 -7.60
CA THR A 126 -21.67 -23.61 -8.91
C THR A 126 -22.17 -22.30 -9.46
N LEU A 127 -21.25 -21.42 -9.87
CA LEU A 127 -21.56 -20.18 -10.57
C LEU A 127 -21.99 -20.53 -12.00
N VAL A 128 -23.16 -20.07 -12.39
CA VAL A 128 -23.66 -20.16 -13.78
C VAL A 128 -22.90 -19.12 -14.62
N MET A 129 -22.80 -19.41 -15.93
CA MET A 129 -22.12 -18.54 -16.88
C MET A 129 -22.55 -17.08 -16.71
N THR A 130 -21.59 -16.22 -16.41
CA THR A 130 -21.81 -14.83 -16.00
C THR A 130 -20.85 -13.91 -16.76
N PRO A 131 -21.33 -12.91 -17.52
CA PRO A 131 -20.46 -11.95 -18.16
C PRO A 131 -19.88 -10.97 -17.14
N LEU A 132 -18.56 -10.75 -17.23
CA LEU A 132 -17.85 -9.76 -16.44
C LEU A 132 -17.57 -8.51 -17.28
N LYS A 133 -17.99 -7.36 -16.75
CA LYS A 133 -17.92 -6.07 -17.43
C LYS A 133 -16.86 -5.17 -16.79
N GLY A 134 -16.18 -4.41 -17.63
CA GLY A 134 -15.32 -3.32 -17.19
C GLY A 134 -16.10 -2.03 -16.88
N ALA A 135 -15.38 -0.98 -16.49
CA ALA A 135 -15.95 0.33 -16.17
C ALA A 135 -16.66 0.99 -17.37
N ASP A 136 -16.32 0.60 -18.59
CA ASP A 136 -16.94 1.05 -19.83
C ASP A 136 -18.24 0.28 -20.19
N GLY A 137 -18.63 -0.69 -19.36
CA GLY A 137 -19.81 -1.54 -19.55
C GLY A 137 -19.62 -2.67 -20.58
N GLN A 138 -18.45 -2.80 -21.21
CA GLN A 138 -18.15 -3.88 -22.14
C GLN A 138 -17.79 -5.18 -21.40
N VAL A 139 -18.12 -6.33 -22.03
CA VAL A 139 -17.76 -7.64 -21.50
C VAL A 139 -16.31 -7.96 -21.87
N TYR A 140 -15.51 -8.30 -20.87
CA TYR A 140 -14.09 -8.65 -21.02
C TYR A 140 -13.79 -10.10 -20.67
N ALA A 141 -14.61 -10.74 -19.83
CA ALA A 141 -14.43 -12.14 -19.47
C ALA A 141 -15.79 -12.84 -19.23
N MET A 142 -15.79 -14.14 -19.37
CA MET A 142 -16.94 -15.01 -19.04
C MET A 142 -16.57 -15.88 -17.84
N ALA A 143 -17.39 -15.81 -16.79
CA ALA A 143 -17.17 -16.44 -15.51
C ALA A 143 -18.07 -17.68 -15.33
N GLN A 144 -17.51 -18.81 -14.88
CA GLN A 144 -18.26 -20.02 -14.53
C GLN A 144 -17.40 -20.93 -13.65
N GLY A 145 -18.00 -21.74 -12.79
CA GLY A 145 -17.27 -22.76 -12.09
C GLY A 145 -17.74 -23.05 -10.66
N ASN A 146 -17.11 -24.01 -10.03
CA ASN A 146 -17.44 -24.44 -8.67
C ASN A 146 -16.78 -23.56 -7.64
N LEU A 147 -17.55 -23.11 -6.64
CA LEU A 147 -17.08 -22.23 -5.60
C LEU A 147 -16.27 -22.97 -4.54
N VAL A 148 -15.10 -22.43 -4.21
CA VAL A 148 -14.32 -22.79 -3.03
C VAL A 148 -14.58 -21.75 -1.95
N VAL A 149 -15.26 -22.17 -0.88
CA VAL A 149 -15.56 -21.31 0.28
C VAL A 149 -14.64 -21.68 1.42
N SER A 150 -13.75 -20.75 1.80
CA SER A 150 -12.83 -20.91 2.92
C SER A 150 -13.53 -20.55 4.23
N GLY A 151 -14.08 -21.53 4.93
CA GLY A 151 -14.73 -21.32 6.22
C GLY A 151 -15.43 -22.57 6.73
N ALA A 152 -15.58 -22.65 8.04
CA ALA A 152 -16.38 -23.64 8.72
C ALA A 152 -17.42 -22.94 9.59
N GLY A 153 -18.67 -23.34 9.46
CA GLY A 153 -19.75 -22.94 10.35
C GLY A 153 -20.42 -24.16 10.92
N ALA A 154 -20.57 -24.25 12.23
CA ALA A 154 -21.33 -25.25 12.91
C ALA A 154 -22.33 -24.60 13.85
N SER A 155 -23.59 -25.05 13.84
CA SER A 155 -24.59 -24.65 14.80
C SER A 155 -25.18 -25.91 15.45
N ALA A 156 -25.12 -25.97 16.78
CA ALA A 156 -25.75 -27.03 17.55
C ALA A 156 -26.36 -26.39 18.82
N SER A 157 -27.60 -26.78 19.14
CA SER A 157 -28.26 -26.45 20.40
C SER A 157 -28.17 -25.01 20.86
N GLY A 158 -28.36 -24.03 19.92
CA GLY A 158 -28.35 -22.59 20.24
C GLY A 158 -26.98 -21.91 20.20
N SER A 159 -25.89 -22.63 20.05
CA SER A 159 -24.55 -22.07 19.86
C SER A 159 -24.14 -22.08 18.38
N LYS A 160 -23.72 -20.92 17.86
CA LYS A 160 -23.22 -20.74 16.51
C LYS A 160 -21.74 -20.40 16.56
N VAL A 161 -20.90 -21.28 16.03
CA VAL A 161 -19.48 -21.00 15.79
C VAL A 161 -19.29 -20.83 14.29
N GLN A 162 -18.84 -19.67 13.87
CA GLN A 162 -18.55 -19.37 12.48
C GLN A 162 -17.13 -18.85 12.38
N ILE A 163 -16.31 -19.58 11.63
CA ILE A 163 -14.94 -19.19 11.30
C ILE A 163 -14.95 -18.79 9.83
N ASN A 164 -14.71 -17.52 9.55
CA ASN A 164 -14.82 -16.84 8.26
C ASN A 164 -16.25 -16.72 7.70
N HIS A 165 -16.41 -15.85 6.70
CA HIS A 165 -17.69 -15.59 6.06
C HIS A 165 -18.00 -16.65 5.01
N LEU A 166 -19.13 -17.33 5.15
CA LEU A 166 -19.59 -18.35 4.21
C LEU A 166 -20.32 -17.79 3.00
N SER A 167 -20.60 -16.47 3.01
CA SER A 167 -21.27 -15.73 1.93
C SER A 167 -20.34 -15.27 0.82
N VAL A 168 -19.03 -15.54 0.94
CA VAL A 168 -18.01 -15.22 -0.05
C VAL A 168 -17.23 -16.48 -0.41
N GLY A 169 -17.02 -16.71 -1.70
CA GLY A 169 -16.21 -17.81 -2.21
C GLY A 169 -15.27 -17.34 -3.33
N ARG A 170 -14.32 -18.18 -3.68
CA ARG A 170 -13.39 -17.97 -4.80
C ARG A 170 -13.53 -19.10 -5.81
N ILE A 171 -13.26 -18.79 -7.07
CA ILE A 171 -13.14 -19.78 -8.15
C ILE A 171 -11.79 -19.52 -8.82
N PRO A 172 -10.74 -20.28 -8.49
CA PRO A 172 -9.44 -20.17 -9.15
C PRO A 172 -9.57 -20.48 -10.63
N GLY A 173 -9.05 -19.60 -11.51
CA GLY A 173 -9.17 -19.76 -12.96
C GLY A 173 -10.61 -19.81 -13.46
N GLY A 174 -11.57 -19.26 -12.71
CA GLY A 174 -13.01 -19.41 -12.99
C GLY A 174 -13.57 -18.47 -14.04
N ALA A 175 -12.79 -17.57 -14.62
CA ALA A 175 -13.22 -16.80 -15.77
C ALA A 175 -12.18 -16.85 -16.87
N THR A 176 -12.68 -16.98 -18.10
CA THR A 176 -11.86 -16.90 -19.32
C THR A 176 -11.97 -15.50 -19.91
N VAL A 177 -10.85 -14.89 -20.22
CA VAL A 177 -10.77 -13.59 -20.88
C VAL A 177 -11.26 -13.73 -22.32
N GLU A 178 -12.23 -12.93 -22.70
CA GLU A 178 -12.80 -12.89 -24.06
C GLU A 178 -12.22 -11.75 -24.89
N ARG A 179 -11.82 -10.66 -24.22
CA ARG A 179 -11.31 -9.47 -24.85
C ARG A 179 -10.17 -8.87 -24.04
N SER A 180 -9.07 -8.51 -24.73
CA SER A 180 -7.98 -7.75 -24.14
C SER A 180 -8.36 -6.28 -23.99
N VAL A 181 -7.82 -5.63 -22.95
CA VAL A 181 -7.85 -4.17 -22.83
C VAL A 181 -6.73 -3.59 -23.66
N ALA A 182 -7.08 -2.74 -24.64
CA ALA A 182 -6.09 -2.08 -25.47
C ALA A 182 -5.20 -1.16 -24.60
N THR A 183 -3.93 -1.49 -24.50
CA THR A 183 -2.92 -0.66 -23.84
C THR A 183 -2.10 0.05 -24.91
N ALA A 184 -2.18 1.37 -24.96
CA ALA A 184 -1.44 2.20 -25.92
C ALA A 184 0.04 2.33 -25.51
N LEU A 185 0.75 1.20 -25.44
CA LEU A 185 2.15 1.19 -25.01
C LEU A 185 3.05 1.76 -26.11
N GLY A 186 3.38 3.05 -26.01
CA GLY A 186 4.36 3.69 -26.90
C GLY A 186 3.93 3.81 -28.37
N GLN A 187 2.63 3.72 -28.68
CA GLN A 187 2.12 3.93 -30.07
C GLN A 187 2.42 5.33 -30.60
N SER A 188 2.58 6.32 -29.71
CA SER A 188 2.97 7.69 -30.05
C SER A 188 4.49 7.91 -30.12
N GLY A 189 5.30 6.84 -30.09
CA GLY A 189 6.78 6.95 -30.06
C GLY A 189 7.35 7.41 -28.70
N SER A 190 6.51 7.51 -27.68
CA SER A 190 6.90 7.81 -26.30
C SER A 190 6.00 7.10 -25.30
N ILE A 191 6.52 6.88 -24.10
CA ILE A 191 5.79 6.40 -22.94
C ILE A 191 5.94 7.40 -21.80
N ASN A 192 5.04 7.33 -20.84
CA ASN A 192 5.16 8.06 -19.59
C ASN A 192 5.46 7.08 -18.46
N LEU A 193 6.53 7.35 -17.70
CA LEU A 193 6.79 6.71 -16.41
C LEU A 193 6.15 7.58 -15.32
N GLU A 194 5.38 6.97 -14.45
CA GLU A 194 4.75 7.63 -13.30
C GLU A 194 5.45 7.20 -12.02
N LEU A 195 6.10 8.12 -11.32
CA LEU A 195 6.68 7.87 -10.01
C LEU A 195 5.57 7.54 -9.01
N MET A 196 5.78 6.53 -8.16
CA MET A 196 4.84 6.16 -7.10
C MET A 196 4.66 7.30 -6.10
N GLN A 197 5.74 8.03 -5.81
CA GLN A 197 5.73 9.24 -4.99
C GLN A 197 6.15 10.45 -5.83
N SER A 198 5.42 11.56 -5.72
CA SER A 198 5.76 12.79 -6.42
C SER A 198 6.97 13.46 -5.76
N ASP A 199 8.10 13.52 -6.49
CA ASP A 199 9.32 14.19 -6.04
C ASP A 199 10.15 14.66 -7.25
N PHE A 200 10.43 15.97 -7.28
CA PHE A 200 11.17 16.59 -8.40
C PHE A 200 12.62 16.13 -8.47
N THR A 201 13.26 15.88 -7.33
CA THR A 201 14.65 15.41 -7.28
C THR A 201 14.79 13.99 -7.79
N THR A 202 13.88 13.09 -7.38
CA THR A 202 13.82 11.72 -7.89
C THR A 202 13.50 11.72 -9.38
N ALA A 203 12.55 12.53 -9.84
CA ALA A 203 12.23 12.67 -11.26
C ALA A 203 13.45 13.08 -12.08
N SER A 204 14.21 14.10 -11.62
CA SER A 204 15.46 14.53 -12.28
C SER A 204 16.50 13.40 -12.32
N ARG A 205 16.71 12.69 -11.23
CA ARG A 205 17.67 11.57 -11.17
C ARG A 205 17.30 10.41 -12.09
N VAL A 206 16.01 10.12 -12.24
CA VAL A 206 15.52 9.12 -13.20
C VAL A 206 15.80 9.58 -14.64
N VAL A 207 15.52 10.84 -14.96
CA VAL A 207 15.83 11.44 -16.28
C VAL A 207 17.33 11.33 -16.58
N ASP A 208 18.18 11.69 -15.61
CA ASP A 208 19.63 11.64 -15.75
C ASP A 208 20.11 10.21 -15.98
N ALA A 209 19.59 9.22 -15.23
CA ALA A 209 19.94 7.82 -15.39
C ALA A 209 19.54 7.26 -16.77
N VAL A 210 18.33 7.58 -17.23
CA VAL A 210 17.85 7.15 -18.55
C VAL A 210 18.68 7.81 -19.65
N ASN A 211 18.92 9.12 -19.56
CA ASN A 211 19.70 9.87 -20.56
C ASN A 211 21.18 9.46 -20.60
N ALA A 212 21.76 9.13 -19.46
CA ALA A 212 23.12 8.60 -19.39
C ALA A 212 23.27 7.24 -20.10
N ARG A 213 22.23 6.38 -20.04
CA ARG A 213 22.27 5.02 -20.59
C ARG A 213 21.88 4.96 -22.06
N PHE A 214 20.87 5.75 -22.49
CA PHE A 214 20.24 5.63 -23.80
C PHE A 214 20.49 6.83 -24.71
N GLY A 215 21.13 7.88 -24.21
CA GLY A 215 21.46 9.09 -24.95
C GLY A 215 20.67 10.32 -24.49
N LYS A 216 21.24 11.49 -24.76
CA LYS A 216 20.63 12.78 -24.39
C LYS A 216 19.25 12.92 -25.04
N ASP A 217 18.35 13.60 -24.37
CA ASP A 217 16.99 13.88 -24.82
C ASP A 217 16.10 12.63 -25.03
N THR A 218 16.48 11.47 -24.46
CA THR A 218 15.64 10.27 -24.44
C THR A 218 14.50 10.41 -23.41
N ALA A 219 14.79 10.99 -22.24
CA ALA A 219 13.83 11.20 -21.16
C ALA A 219 13.73 12.68 -20.78
N HIS A 220 12.50 13.13 -20.45
CA HIS A 220 12.19 14.47 -19.97
C HIS A 220 11.16 14.41 -18.84
N ALA A 221 11.40 15.08 -17.72
CA ALA A 221 10.41 15.21 -16.67
C ALA A 221 9.36 16.26 -17.05
N LEU A 222 8.10 15.86 -17.09
CA LEU A 222 6.98 16.78 -17.30
C LEU A 222 6.59 17.46 -15.99
N ASN A 223 6.73 16.77 -14.88
CA ASN A 223 6.52 17.26 -13.51
C ASN A 223 7.22 16.33 -12.51
N GLY A 224 7.01 16.54 -11.21
CA GLY A 224 7.60 15.71 -10.16
C GLY A 224 7.09 14.26 -10.09
N ARG A 225 6.16 13.86 -10.96
CA ARG A 225 5.58 12.52 -10.99
C ARG A 225 5.69 11.84 -12.34
N VAL A 226 5.57 12.61 -13.44
CA VAL A 226 5.49 12.06 -14.79
C VAL A 226 6.77 12.36 -15.55
N ILE A 227 7.39 11.34 -16.09
CA ILE A 227 8.58 11.38 -16.91
C ILE A 227 8.24 10.79 -18.27
N GLN A 228 8.34 11.60 -19.32
CA GLN A 228 8.17 11.15 -20.70
C GLN A 228 9.46 10.55 -21.21
N VAL A 229 9.40 9.37 -21.82
CA VAL A 229 10.54 8.66 -22.39
C VAL A 229 10.25 8.29 -23.85
N LYS A 230 11.14 8.68 -24.75
CA LYS A 230 11.07 8.29 -26.17
C LYS A 230 11.37 6.81 -26.31
N THR A 231 10.55 6.10 -27.08
CA THR A 231 10.68 4.65 -27.28
C THR A 231 11.10 4.33 -28.71
N PRO A 232 11.88 3.25 -28.92
CA PRO A 232 12.19 2.77 -30.26
C PRO A 232 10.92 2.30 -30.99
N VAL A 233 11.01 2.29 -32.31
CA VAL A 233 9.97 1.77 -33.19
C VAL A 233 10.09 0.24 -33.24
N GLY A 234 8.95 -0.45 -33.15
CA GLY A 234 8.83 -1.92 -33.13
C GLY A 234 8.61 -2.48 -31.73
N ASP A 235 7.73 -3.50 -31.66
CA ASP A 235 7.27 -4.03 -30.36
C ASP A 235 8.37 -4.75 -29.60
N ASP A 236 9.17 -5.59 -30.27
CA ASP A 236 10.27 -6.32 -29.64
C ASP A 236 11.35 -5.38 -29.11
N ALA A 237 11.78 -4.40 -29.94
CA ALA A 237 12.75 -3.39 -29.51
C ALA A 237 12.23 -2.56 -28.34
N ARG A 238 10.92 -2.27 -28.30
CA ARG A 238 10.28 -1.55 -27.23
C ARG A 238 10.26 -2.34 -25.93
N VAL A 239 9.90 -3.62 -25.97
CA VAL A 239 9.90 -4.50 -24.79
C VAL A 239 11.32 -4.63 -24.20
N ALA A 240 12.32 -4.86 -25.04
CA ALA A 240 13.70 -4.91 -24.61
C ALA A 240 14.18 -3.58 -23.99
N PHE A 241 13.80 -2.45 -24.59
CA PHE A 241 14.10 -1.11 -24.10
C PHE A 241 13.45 -0.84 -22.73
N LEU A 242 12.17 -1.19 -22.56
CA LEU A 242 11.46 -1.03 -21.28
C LEU A 242 12.09 -1.89 -20.19
N GLY A 243 12.41 -3.15 -20.47
CA GLY A 243 13.09 -4.02 -19.51
C GLY A 243 14.46 -3.48 -19.08
N ALA A 244 15.18 -2.84 -20.02
CA ALA A 244 16.43 -2.18 -19.70
C ALA A 244 16.23 -0.92 -18.82
N ILE A 245 15.17 -0.10 -19.06
CA ILE A 245 14.80 1.04 -18.20
C ILE A 245 14.42 0.55 -16.81
N GLU A 246 13.55 -0.43 -16.70
CA GLU A 246 13.08 -0.98 -15.42
C GLU A 246 14.24 -1.48 -14.54
N SER A 247 15.31 -1.93 -15.16
CA SER A 247 16.50 -2.46 -14.49
C SER A 247 17.52 -1.39 -14.09
N LEU A 248 17.34 -0.12 -14.50
CA LEU A 248 18.24 0.96 -14.13
C LEU A 248 18.14 1.26 -12.63
N GLU A 249 19.28 1.40 -12.00
CA GLU A 249 19.40 1.78 -10.61
C GLU A 249 19.45 3.29 -10.48
N VAL A 250 18.61 3.81 -9.59
CA VAL A 250 18.53 5.23 -9.26
C VAL A 250 18.53 5.36 -7.73
N ASN A 251 19.22 6.36 -7.23
CA ASN A 251 19.15 6.70 -5.80
C ASN A 251 18.03 7.73 -5.61
N PRO A 252 16.83 7.33 -5.14
CA PRO A 252 15.73 8.27 -4.96
C PRO A 252 16.08 9.33 -3.92
N ALA A 253 15.44 10.49 -3.98
CA ALA A 253 15.55 11.46 -2.92
C ALA A 253 14.95 10.92 -1.64
N GLN A 254 15.54 11.29 -0.52
CA GLN A 254 14.98 10.89 0.77
C GLN A 254 13.60 11.52 0.94
N GLY A 255 12.57 10.68 0.96
CA GLY A 255 11.21 11.12 1.23
C GLY A 255 11.08 11.83 2.58
N MET A 256 10.00 12.55 2.82
CA MET A 256 9.72 13.16 4.13
C MET A 256 9.70 12.08 5.22
N ALA A 257 10.11 12.45 6.43
CA ALA A 257 9.94 11.58 7.58
C ALA A 257 8.45 11.29 7.77
N LYS A 258 8.10 10.03 7.99
CA LYS A 258 6.72 9.58 8.19
C LYS A 258 6.60 8.85 9.51
N VAL A 259 5.58 9.22 10.27
CA VAL A 259 5.23 8.62 11.55
C VAL A 259 3.82 8.05 11.42
N ILE A 260 3.69 6.75 11.61
CA ILE A 260 2.41 6.04 11.57
C ILE A 260 2.07 5.64 12.99
N ILE A 261 0.89 6.02 13.46
CA ILE A 261 0.39 5.64 14.78
C ILE A 261 -0.90 4.81 14.65
N ASN A 262 -0.93 3.67 15.32
CA ASN A 262 -2.16 2.90 15.47
C ASN A 262 -2.95 3.43 16.67
N ALA A 263 -4.12 4.02 16.40
CA ALA A 263 -4.96 4.66 17.43
C ALA A 263 -5.50 3.67 18.48
N ARG A 264 -5.60 2.37 18.14
CA ARG A 264 -6.11 1.34 19.05
C ARG A 264 -5.02 0.75 19.95
N THR A 265 -3.84 0.52 19.42
CA THR A 265 -2.74 -0.17 20.12
C THR A 265 -1.69 0.78 20.68
N GLY A 266 -1.63 2.04 20.23
CA GLY A 266 -0.59 3.01 20.56
C GLY A 266 0.78 2.70 19.92
N SER A 267 0.82 1.74 18.99
CA SER A 267 2.07 1.42 18.29
C SER A 267 2.45 2.57 17.36
N VAL A 268 3.71 3.01 17.45
CA VAL A 268 4.28 4.09 16.62
C VAL A 268 5.37 3.49 15.75
N VAL A 269 5.25 3.70 14.44
CA VAL A 269 6.23 3.27 13.44
C VAL A 269 6.80 4.51 12.74
N MET A 270 8.11 4.55 12.59
CA MET A 270 8.82 5.65 11.93
C MET A 270 9.71 5.08 10.83
N ASN A 271 9.68 5.69 9.66
CA ASN A 271 10.54 5.27 8.53
C ASN A 271 12.00 5.68 8.71
N ARG A 272 12.29 6.67 9.58
CA ARG A 272 13.62 7.15 9.94
C ARG A 272 13.60 7.89 11.29
N ALA A 273 14.76 8.24 11.80
CA ALA A 273 14.86 9.07 13.00
C ALA A 273 14.21 10.45 12.77
N VAL A 274 13.28 10.80 13.64
CA VAL A 274 12.54 12.08 13.63
C VAL A 274 13.01 12.89 14.83
N THR A 275 13.47 14.12 14.55
CA THR A 275 13.82 15.10 15.58
C THR A 275 12.64 16.01 15.86
N LEU A 276 12.57 16.51 17.08
CA LEU A 276 11.56 17.45 17.53
C LEU A 276 12.20 18.80 17.86
N ASP A 277 11.54 19.87 17.48
CA ASP A 277 11.93 21.22 17.87
C ASP A 277 11.51 21.51 19.32
N PRO A 278 12.15 22.52 19.98
CA PRO A 278 11.76 22.97 21.31
C PRO A 278 10.27 23.34 21.34
N SER A 279 9.54 22.70 22.24
CA SER A 279 8.09 22.88 22.35
C SER A 279 7.58 22.41 23.70
N ALA A 280 6.41 22.87 24.08
CA ALA A 280 5.70 22.40 25.25
C ALA A 280 4.28 22.02 24.87
N VAL A 281 3.88 20.80 25.18
CA VAL A 281 2.53 20.25 24.94
C VAL A 281 2.00 19.67 26.23
N SER A 282 0.74 20.00 26.55
CA SER A 282 0.03 19.44 27.69
C SER A 282 -1.29 18.81 27.22
N HIS A 283 -1.54 17.58 27.64
CA HIS A 283 -2.77 16.86 27.37
C HIS A 283 -3.21 16.09 28.63
N GLY A 284 -4.41 16.43 29.13
CA GLY A 284 -4.89 15.84 30.38
C GLY A 284 -3.96 16.12 31.56
N ASN A 285 -3.46 15.06 32.19
CA ASN A 285 -2.49 15.11 33.29
C ASN A 285 -1.03 14.99 32.85
N LEU A 286 -0.79 14.90 31.53
CA LEU A 286 0.56 14.76 30.95
C LEU A 286 1.03 16.09 30.36
N SER A 287 2.28 16.45 30.64
CA SER A 287 2.95 17.62 30.05
C SER A 287 4.32 17.21 29.51
N VAL A 288 4.57 17.52 28.26
CA VAL A 288 5.85 17.25 27.57
C VAL A 288 6.49 18.60 27.24
N ILE A 289 7.69 18.83 27.77
CA ILE A 289 8.47 20.04 27.52
C ILE A 289 9.78 19.63 26.88
N ILE A 290 10.08 20.16 25.70
CA ILE A 290 11.30 19.91 24.94
C ILE A 290 12.10 21.21 24.89
N ASN A 291 13.28 21.23 25.50
CA ASN A 291 14.19 22.35 25.53
C ASN A 291 15.51 21.98 24.85
N THR A 292 16.10 22.89 24.10
CA THR A 292 17.43 22.74 23.51
C THR A 292 18.34 23.79 24.11
N GLN A 293 19.43 23.36 24.76
CA GLN A 293 20.46 24.26 25.28
C GLN A 293 21.76 24.06 24.52
N PRO A 294 22.41 25.13 24.05
CA PRO A 294 23.72 25.03 23.45
C PRO A 294 24.75 24.74 24.54
N VAL A 295 25.50 23.65 24.40
CA VAL A 295 26.64 23.33 25.23
C VAL A 295 27.90 23.75 24.48
N ILE A 296 28.61 24.74 25.01
CA ILE A 296 29.85 25.25 24.44
C ILE A 296 31.01 24.55 25.16
N SER A 297 31.74 23.68 24.45
CA SER A 297 32.99 23.13 24.94
C SER A 297 34.13 24.03 24.51
N GLN A 298 34.72 24.75 25.47
CA GLN A 298 35.92 25.55 25.22
C GLN A 298 37.16 24.73 25.54
N PRO A 299 38.17 24.73 24.69
CA PRO A 299 39.48 24.18 24.99
C PRO A 299 40.13 24.84 26.21
N ALA A 300 40.93 24.11 26.98
CA ALA A 300 41.68 24.70 28.09
C ALA A 300 42.61 25.83 27.56
N PRO A 301 42.87 26.86 28.37
CA PRO A 301 43.82 27.94 28.02
C PRO A 301 45.15 27.36 27.54
N PHE A 302 45.66 27.84 26.40
CA PHE A 302 46.92 27.40 25.75
C PHE A 302 46.85 26.05 25.01
N SER A 303 45.66 25.41 24.80
CA SER A 303 45.52 24.26 23.92
C SER A 303 45.16 24.67 22.49
N GLN A 304 45.66 23.96 21.46
CA GLN A 304 45.37 24.21 20.05
C GLN A 304 44.00 23.65 19.60
N GLY A 305 43.03 23.43 20.51
CA GLY A 305 41.71 22.96 20.20
C GLY A 305 40.79 24.05 19.68
N GLN A 306 39.83 23.67 18.82
CA GLN A 306 38.77 24.58 18.35
C GLN A 306 37.56 24.49 19.29
N THR A 307 36.88 25.62 19.50
CA THR A 307 35.61 25.69 20.24
C THR A 307 34.55 24.91 19.44
N VAL A 308 33.97 23.87 20.03
CA VAL A 308 32.88 23.09 19.45
C VAL A 308 31.60 23.44 20.17
N THR A 309 30.61 23.92 19.42
CA THR A 309 29.25 24.18 19.91
C THR A 309 28.40 22.95 19.59
N THR A 310 27.92 22.26 20.61
CA THR A 310 27.02 21.12 20.49
C THR A 310 25.68 21.49 21.11
N SER A 311 24.58 21.20 20.41
CA SER A 311 23.23 21.39 20.96
C SER A 311 22.84 20.15 21.77
N GLN A 312 22.51 20.36 23.02
CA GLN A 312 21.98 19.29 23.89
C GLN A 312 20.50 19.57 24.14
N SER A 313 19.65 18.65 23.72
CA SER A 313 18.21 18.75 23.95
C SER A 313 17.85 18.02 25.26
N GLN A 314 16.93 18.62 26.00
CA GLN A 314 16.42 18.10 27.25
C GLN A 314 14.90 17.93 27.13
N ILE A 315 14.42 16.71 27.41
CA ILE A 315 13.00 16.38 27.39
C ILE A 315 12.56 16.21 28.84
N GLU A 316 11.57 16.99 29.26
CA GLU A 316 10.92 16.86 30.55
C GLU A 316 9.47 16.44 30.36
N ILE A 317 9.09 15.31 30.97
CA ILE A 317 7.72 14.81 30.95
C ILE A 317 7.21 14.80 32.38
N ARG A 318 6.07 15.46 32.63
CA ARG A 318 5.43 15.55 33.94
C ARG A 318 4.07 14.89 33.88
N GLN A 319 3.77 14.08 34.89
CA GLN A 319 2.47 13.52 35.15
C GLN A 319 1.95 14.03 36.52
N GLN A 320 0.76 14.55 36.60
CA GLN A 320 0.16 14.93 37.89
C GLN A 320 -0.63 13.74 38.47
N PRO A 321 -0.41 13.37 39.77
CA PRO A 321 0.50 13.96 40.73
C PRO A 321 1.86 13.24 40.80
N GLY A 322 2.94 13.87 40.34
CA GLY A 322 4.25 13.73 40.92
C GLY A 322 5.39 13.06 40.17
N GLU A 323 5.24 12.32 39.08
CA GLU A 323 6.40 11.80 38.35
C GLU A 323 6.94 12.76 37.28
N VAL A 324 8.25 13.07 37.39
CA VAL A 324 8.98 13.87 36.40
C VAL A 324 10.06 12.99 35.79
N MET A 325 10.00 12.69 34.51
CA MET A 325 11.04 11.99 33.79
C MET A 325 11.87 12.98 32.98
N LEU A 326 13.18 13.02 33.26
CA LEU A 326 14.12 13.88 32.58
C LEU A 326 15.00 13.06 31.63
N LEU A 327 14.94 13.31 30.32
CA LEU A 327 15.79 12.67 29.33
C LEU A 327 16.82 13.67 28.83
N LYS A 328 18.10 13.31 28.98
CA LYS A 328 19.21 14.10 28.44
C LYS A 328 19.68 13.43 27.18
N ASN A 329 19.40 14.03 26.02
CA ASN A 329 20.03 13.80 24.71
C ASN A 329 19.17 14.47 23.62
N SER A 330 19.59 14.43 22.35
CA SER A 330 18.82 15.00 21.23
C SER A 330 17.35 14.61 21.30
N ALA A 331 16.44 15.60 21.18
CA ALA A 331 15.00 15.36 21.25
C ALA A 331 14.53 14.53 20.06
N SER A 332 14.70 13.20 20.15
CA SER A 332 14.13 12.29 19.15
C SER A 332 12.70 11.93 19.52
N LEU A 333 11.83 11.78 18.51
CA LEU A 333 10.48 11.33 18.73
C LEU A 333 10.45 9.96 19.41
N ALA A 334 11.42 9.08 19.09
CA ALA A 334 11.52 7.75 19.70
C ALA A 334 11.69 7.83 21.21
N ASP A 335 12.50 8.77 21.70
CA ASP A 335 12.74 8.94 23.14
C ASP A 335 11.48 9.49 23.83
N VAL A 336 10.76 10.42 23.19
CA VAL A 336 9.48 10.95 23.71
C VAL A 336 8.44 9.83 23.80
N VAL A 337 8.26 9.04 22.73
CA VAL A 337 7.30 7.92 22.73
C VAL A 337 7.67 6.88 23.79
N LYS A 338 8.96 6.53 23.91
CA LYS A 338 9.43 5.59 24.94
C LYS A 338 9.16 6.11 26.34
N ALA A 339 9.40 7.39 26.58
CA ALA A 339 9.16 8.01 27.89
C ALA A 339 7.67 8.09 28.23
N LEU A 340 6.81 8.47 27.27
CA LEU A 340 5.36 8.48 27.44
C LEU A 340 4.83 7.07 27.75
N ASN A 341 5.32 6.05 27.06
CA ASN A 341 4.94 4.67 27.34
C ASN A 341 5.40 4.21 28.74
N SER A 342 6.57 4.65 29.22
CA SER A 342 7.10 4.24 30.55
C SER A 342 6.30 4.83 31.71
N ILE A 343 5.64 5.98 31.50
CA ILE A 343 4.74 6.60 32.49
C ILE A 343 3.30 6.14 32.32
N GLY A 344 3.01 5.20 31.41
CA GLY A 344 1.68 4.62 31.25
C GLY A 344 0.70 5.49 30.43
N ALA A 345 1.18 6.32 29.51
CA ALA A 345 0.33 7.07 28.59
C ALA A 345 -0.55 6.13 27.77
N THR A 346 -1.82 6.48 27.62
CA THR A 346 -2.74 5.71 26.79
C THR A 346 -2.48 5.94 25.28
N PRO A 347 -2.93 5.05 24.38
CA PRO A 347 -2.86 5.27 22.93
C PRO A 347 -3.47 6.61 22.48
N GLN A 348 -4.54 7.04 23.16
CA GLN A 348 -5.23 8.30 22.86
C GLN A 348 -4.38 9.51 23.28
N ASP A 349 -3.70 9.44 24.43
CA ASP A 349 -2.79 10.51 24.89
C ASP A 349 -1.60 10.66 23.94
N LEU A 350 -1.00 9.53 23.48
CA LEU A 350 0.07 9.53 22.50
C LEU A 350 -0.36 10.21 21.20
N LEU A 351 -1.55 9.85 20.71
CA LEU A 351 -2.10 10.44 19.49
C LEU A 351 -2.31 11.94 19.65
N ALA A 352 -2.93 12.38 20.74
CA ALA A 352 -3.21 13.79 21.00
C ALA A 352 -1.92 14.63 21.12
N ILE A 353 -0.91 14.12 21.83
CA ILE A 353 0.38 14.78 21.98
C ILE A 353 1.11 14.87 20.64
N LEU A 354 1.14 13.79 19.83
CA LEU A 354 1.78 13.81 18.52
C LEU A 354 1.06 14.74 17.53
N GLN A 355 -0.27 14.81 17.57
CA GLN A 355 -1.05 15.75 16.77
C GLN A 355 -0.77 17.19 17.19
N ALA A 356 -0.67 17.46 18.48
CA ALA A 356 -0.33 18.79 18.99
C ALA A 356 1.09 19.22 18.60
N LEU A 357 2.06 18.31 18.69
CA LEU A 357 3.45 18.52 18.21
C LEU A 357 3.49 18.79 16.69
N LYS A 358 2.65 18.11 15.92
CA LYS A 358 2.53 18.36 14.48
C LYS A 358 1.88 19.71 14.19
N ALA A 359 0.80 20.04 14.89
CA ALA A 359 0.07 21.32 14.74
C ALA A 359 0.92 22.52 15.16
N SER A 360 1.78 22.36 16.17
CA SER A 360 2.73 23.42 16.61
C SER A 360 3.94 23.59 15.65
N GLY A 361 4.11 22.68 14.67
CA GLY A 361 5.27 22.68 13.78
C GLY A 361 6.52 22.00 14.38
N ALA A 362 6.50 21.59 15.64
CA ALA A 362 7.66 20.98 16.31
C ALA A 362 8.00 19.58 15.77
N LEU A 363 7.05 18.89 15.15
CA LEU A 363 7.24 17.56 14.55
C LEU A 363 7.48 17.68 13.04
N HIS A 364 8.75 17.51 12.60
CA HIS A 364 9.14 17.52 11.20
C HIS A 364 8.92 16.19 10.49
N ALA A 365 7.71 15.68 10.55
CA ALA A 365 7.29 14.44 9.89
C ALA A 365 5.84 14.52 9.43
N GLU A 366 5.47 13.72 8.45
CA GLU A 366 4.08 13.44 8.12
C GLU A 366 3.50 12.49 9.19
N LEU A 367 2.33 12.81 9.73
CA LEU A 367 1.66 11.98 10.73
C LEU A 367 0.46 11.29 10.08
N GLU A 368 0.48 9.96 10.07
CA GLU A 368 -0.62 9.11 9.60
C GLU A 368 -1.19 8.29 10.75
N VAL A 369 -2.52 8.23 10.84
CA VAL A 369 -3.24 7.49 11.89
C VAL A 369 -3.96 6.30 11.25
N ILE A 370 -3.77 5.10 11.81
CA ILE A 370 -4.38 3.85 11.34
C ILE A 370 -5.12 3.11 12.46
#